data_2c7f7a83d8b23212275549bac1f86dfe
#
_entry.id   2c7f7a83d8b23212275549bac1f86dfe
#
_cell.length_a   1.000
_cell.length_b   1.000
_cell.length_c   1.000
_cell.angle_alpha   90.00
_cell.angle_beta   90.00
_cell.angle_gamma   90.00
#
_symmetry.space_group_name_H-M   'P 1'
#
loop_
_entity.id
_entity.type
_entity.pdbx_description
1 polymer ?
#
loop_
_entity_poly.entity_id
_entity_poly.type
_entity_poly.pdbx_seq_one_letter_code
_entity_poly.pdbx_strand_id
1 'polypeptide(L)'
;MTVEGAVKLIDFLKQVFNAQEEEVYKGPDGRVIHAELTIGDSILMLSDANPEFPALPAMINVYTEDVDAAYRRALKAGATSLREPSNQFYGDRTAGVKDAHGNQWWIATHVEDVSQGELEKRMKARQSQ
;
A
#
# COMPACT_ATOMS: atom_id res chain seq x y z
N MET A 1 0.94 -11.47 -2.33
CA MET A 1 1.17 -11.34 -0.87
C MET A 1 0.67 -12.60 -0.16
N THR A 2 1.35 -13.01 0.87
CA THR A 2 0.97 -14.16 1.70
C THR A 2 0.87 -13.69 3.15
N VAL A 3 -0.31 -13.81 3.75
CA VAL A 3 -0.59 -13.25 5.07
C VAL A 3 -1.38 -14.23 5.94
N GLU A 4 -1.33 -14.03 7.25
CA GLU A 4 -2.27 -14.67 8.17
C GLU A 4 -3.52 -13.80 8.26
N GLY A 5 -4.67 -14.32 7.85
CA GLY A 5 -5.93 -13.57 7.86
C GLY A 5 -6.16 -12.73 6.60
N ALA A 6 -6.11 -13.36 5.43
CA ALA A 6 -6.28 -12.66 4.15
C ALA A 6 -7.62 -11.92 4.04
N VAL A 7 -8.70 -12.43 4.63
CA VAL A 7 -10.01 -11.74 4.62
C VAL A 7 -9.90 -10.34 5.24
N LYS A 8 -9.16 -10.21 6.34
CA LYS A 8 -8.96 -8.90 7.00
C LYS A 8 -8.15 -7.95 6.13
N LEU A 9 -7.15 -8.47 5.42
CA LEU A 9 -6.36 -7.65 4.50
C LEU A 9 -7.21 -7.18 3.31
N ILE A 10 -8.05 -8.04 2.78
CA ILE A 10 -8.99 -7.68 1.70
C ILE A 10 -9.90 -6.54 2.16
N ASP A 11 -10.47 -6.63 3.35
CA ASP A 11 -11.33 -5.57 3.91
C ASP A 11 -10.57 -4.25 4.07
N PHE A 12 -9.33 -4.31 4.56
CA PHE A 12 -8.45 -3.15 4.67
C PHE A 12 -8.23 -2.49 3.30
N LEU A 13 -7.90 -3.28 2.29
CA LEU A 13 -7.64 -2.77 0.94
C LEU A 13 -8.88 -2.12 0.32
N LYS A 14 -10.06 -2.69 0.56
CA LYS A 14 -11.32 -2.08 0.11
C LYS A 14 -11.57 -0.74 0.77
N GLN A 15 -11.36 -0.63 2.07
CA GLN A 15 -11.58 0.60 2.83
C GLN A 15 -10.59 1.70 2.45
N VAL A 16 -9.33 1.34 2.29
CA VAL A 16 -8.23 2.32 2.11
C VAL A 16 -8.06 2.72 0.65
N PHE A 17 -8.03 1.74 -0.25
CA PHE A 17 -7.70 1.93 -1.66
C PHE A 17 -8.86 1.69 -2.62
N ASN A 18 -10.07 1.50 -2.10
CA ASN A 18 -11.24 1.18 -2.93
C ASN A 18 -11.00 -0.04 -3.82
N ALA A 19 -10.30 -1.05 -3.28
CA ALA A 19 -9.99 -2.26 -4.01
C ALA A 19 -11.28 -3.00 -4.39
N GLN A 20 -11.26 -3.60 -5.59
CA GLN A 20 -12.39 -4.39 -6.12
C GLN A 20 -12.00 -5.86 -6.17
N GLU A 21 -12.85 -6.73 -5.64
CA GLU A 21 -12.62 -8.17 -5.78
C GLU A 21 -12.88 -8.61 -7.22
N GLU A 22 -11.89 -9.26 -7.83
CA GLU A 22 -12.05 -9.89 -9.14
C GLU A 22 -12.29 -11.40 -8.96
N GLU A 23 -11.47 -12.06 -8.14
CA GLU A 23 -11.58 -13.46 -7.83
C GLU A 23 -11.22 -13.70 -6.37
N VAL A 24 -12.00 -14.52 -5.68
CA VAL A 24 -11.67 -14.99 -4.33
C VAL A 24 -12.06 -16.46 -4.22
N TYR A 25 -11.07 -17.33 -4.09
CA TYR A 25 -11.26 -18.77 -3.90
C TYR A 25 -10.96 -19.14 -2.45
N LYS A 26 -11.91 -19.78 -1.79
CA LYS A 26 -11.78 -20.21 -0.40
C LYS A 26 -11.77 -21.73 -0.32
N GLY A 27 -10.99 -22.27 0.63
CA GLY A 27 -11.04 -23.68 0.98
C GLY A 27 -12.24 -24.01 1.87
N PRO A 28 -12.45 -25.30 2.19
CA PRO A 28 -13.55 -25.73 3.05
C PRO A 28 -13.53 -25.13 4.45
N ASP A 29 -12.35 -24.74 4.94
CA ASP A 29 -12.14 -24.10 6.24
C ASP A 29 -12.33 -22.58 6.21
N GLY A 30 -12.70 -22.01 5.06
CA GLY A 30 -12.88 -20.57 4.88
C GLY A 30 -11.59 -19.79 4.62
N ARG A 31 -10.43 -20.44 4.60
CA ARG A 31 -9.16 -19.79 4.29
C ARG A 31 -9.11 -19.41 2.82
N VAL A 32 -8.52 -18.26 2.53
CA VAL A 32 -8.36 -17.78 1.15
C VAL A 32 -7.19 -18.52 0.50
N ILE A 33 -7.51 -19.35 -0.50
CA ILE A 33 -6.50 -20.05 -1.29
C ILE A 33 -5.85 -19.08 -2.28
N HIS A 34 -6.66 -18.24 -2.90
CA HIS A 34 -6.21 -17.26 -3.88
C HIS A 34 -7.22 -16.13 -3.99
N ALA A 35 -6.74 -14.90 -4.02
CA ALA A 35 -7.56 -13.72 -4.26
C ALA A 35 -6.87 -12.78 -5.23
N GLU A 36 -7.65 -12.17 -6.09
CA GLU A 36 -7.20 -11.11 -6.99
C GLU A 36 -8.08 -9.88 -6.77
N LEU A 37 -7.44 -8.74 -6.49
CA LEU A 37 -8.12 -7.47 -6.30
C LEU A 37 -7.55 -6.44 -7.26
N THR A 38 -8.41 -5.60 -7.81
CA THR A 38 -7.98 -4.46 -8.62
C THR A 38 -7.86 -3.22 -7.74
N ILE A 39 -6.72 -2.55 -7.81
CA ILE A 39 -6.48 -1.25 -7.19
C ILE A 39 -6.08 -0.30 -8.32
N GLY A 40 -6.97 0.65 -8.67
CA GLY A 40 -6.76 1.47 -9.86
C GLY A 40 -6.68 0.60 -11.11
N ASP A 41 -5.56 0.65 -11.81
CA ASP A 41 -5.29 -0.15 -13.01
C ASP A 41 -4.41 -1.37 -12.73
N SER A 42 -4.13 -1.67 -11.47
CA SER A 42 -3.22 -2.74 -11.08
C SER A 42 -3.97 -3.88 -10.39
N ILE A 43 -3.44 -5.08 -10.52
CA ILE A 43 -3.99 -6.27 -9.87
C ILE A 43 -3.05 -6.68 -8.75
N LEU A 44 -3.62 -6.88 -7.55
CA LEU A 44 -2.90 -7.42 -6.42
C LEU A 44 -3.39 -8.83 -6.15
N MET A 45 -2.47 -9.78 -6.06
CA MET A 45 -2.78 -11.16 -5.70
C MET A 45 -2.39 -11.43 -4.26
N LEU A 46 -3.22 -12.14 -3.53
CA LEU A 46 -2.91 -12.51 -2.16
C LEU A 46 -3.57 -13.83 -1.75
N SER A 47 -3.03 -14.43 -0.70
CA SER A 47 -3.55 -15.67 -0.13
C SER A 47 -3.26 -15.76 1.36
N ASP A 48 -4.00 -16.62 2.05
CA ASP A 48 -3.63 -17.03 3.40
C ASP A 48 -2.34 -17.84 3.37
N ALA A 49 -1.54 -17.71 4.43
CA ALA A 49 -0.34 -18.50 4.61
C ALA A 49 -0.68 -19.98 4.78
N ASN A 50 0.22 -20.85 4.36
CA ASN A 50 0.16 -22.28 4.55
C ASN A 50 1.57 -22.84 4.81
N PRO A 51 1.73 -24.14 5.14
CA PRO A 51 3.05 -24.68 5.45
C PRO A 51 4.08 -24.56 4.32
N GLU A 52 3.64 -24.56 3.06
CA GLU A 52 4.51 -24.39 1.89
C GLU A 52 4.87 -22.93 1.68
N PHE A 53 3.91 -22.01 1.91
CA PHE A 53 4.10 -20.58 1.71
C PHE A 53 3.78 -19.83 3.02
N PRO A 54 4.79 -19.62 3.89
CA PRO A 54 4.57 -18.90 5.15
C PRO A 54 4.31 -17.41 4.92
N ALA A 55 3.68 -16.77 5.90
CA ALA A 55 3.43 -15.33 5.84
C ALA A 55 4.74 -14.55 5.82
N LEU A 56 4.84 -13.60 4.91
CA LEU A 56 5.99 -12.69 4.78
C LEU A 56 5.49 -11.26 4.71
N PRO A 57 6.00 -10.36 5.58
CA PRO A 57 5.68 -8.94 5.47
C PRO A 57 6.18 -8.37 4.14
N ALA A 58 5.37 -7.55 3.51
CA ALA A 58 5.71 -6.90 2.25
C ALA A 58 5.77 -5.38 2.42
N MET A 59 6.53 -4.73 1.54
CA MET A 59 6.53 -3.27 1.39
C MET A 59 6.00 -2.97 -0.01
N ILE A 60 4.89 -2.24 -0.09
CA ILE A 60 4.21 -1.97 -1.34
C ILE A 60 4.01 -0.47 -1.52
N ASN A 61 4.31 0.02 -2.72
CA ASN A 61 4.07 1.40 -3.11
C ASN A 61 2.79 1.47 -3.92
N VAL A 62 1.89 2.38 -3.56
CA VAL A 62 0.58 2.52 -4.21
C VAL A 62 0.37 3.99 -4.57
N TYR A 63 0.10 4.27 -5.85
CA TYR A 63 -0.33 5.59 -6.28
C TYR A 63 -1.83 5.74 -6.11
N THR A 64 -2.27 6.88 -5.54
CA THR A 64 -3.68 7.23 -5.36
C THR A 64 -3.91 8.66 -5.80
N GLU A 65 -5.17 9.04 -5.99
CA GLU A 65 -5.51 10.42 -6.34
C GLU A 65 -5.35 11.40 -5.17
N ASP A 66 -5.55 10.92 -3.93
CA ASP A 66 -5.51 11.75 -2.72
C ASP A 66 -4.85 10.97 -1.58
N VAL A 67 -3.54 11.19 -1.42
CA VAL A 67 -2.74 10.51 -0.39
C VAL A 67 -3.24 10.83 1.02
N ASP A 68 -3.63 12.07 1.30
CA ASP A 68 -4.11 12.46 2.63
C ASP A 68 -5.38 11.71 3.02
N ALA A 69 -6.32 11.58 2.09
CA ALA A 69 -7.56 10.84 2.32
C ALA A 69 -7.29 9.34 2.54
N ALA A 70 -6.43 8.74 1.69
CA ALA A 70 -6.06 7.33 1.83
C ALA A 70 -5.36 7.06 3.18
N TYR A 71 -4.45 7.94 3.58
CA TYR A 71 -3.76 7.86 4.86
C TYR A 71 -4.76 7.89 6.03
N ARG A 72 -5.70 8.83 6.02
CA ARG A 72 -6.73 8.90 7.06
C ARG A 72 -7.59 7.64 7.13
N ARG A 73 -7.99 7.11 5.96
CA ARG A 73 -8.76 5.86 5.89
C ARG A 73 -7.96 4.69 6.45
N ALA A 74 -6.64 4.64 6.17
CA ALA A 74 -5.76 3.59 6.68
C ALA A 74 -5.69 3.61 8.21
N LEU A 75 -5.51 4.77 8.81
CA LEU A 75 -5.48 4.90 10.27
C LEU A 75 -6.83 4.50 10.88
N LYS A 76 -7.93 4.92 10.27
CA LYS A 76 -9.28 4.56 10.71
C LYS A 76 -9.52 3.04 10.60
N ALA A 77 -8.92 2.39 9.62
CA ALA A 77 -8.99 0.94 9.42
C ALA A 77 -8.03 0.16 10.33
N GLY A 78 -7.29 0.83 11.21
CA GLY A 78 -6.44 0.20 12.21
C GLY A 78 -4.95 0.19 11.91
N ALA A 79 -4.51 0.80 10.82
CA ALA A 79 -3.09 0.89 10.51
C ALA A 79 -2.36 1.86 11.44
N THR A 80 -1.06 1.64 11.59
CA THR A 80 -0.17 2.51 12.37
C THR A 80 0.58 3.43 11.41
N SER A 81 0.69 4.71 11.76
CA SER A 81 1.44 5.67 10.95
C SER A 81 2.95 5.38 11.01
N LEU A 82 3.58 5.31 9.84
CA LEU A 82 5.04 5.29 9.70
C LEU A 82 5.57 6.67 9.31
N ARG A 83 4.80 7.39 8.51
CA ARG A 83 5.12 8.74 8.06
C ARG A 83 3.84 9.48 7.71
N GLU A 84 3.65 10.66 8.26
CA GLU A 84 2.55 11.54 7.89
C GLU A 84 2.70 12.04 6.45
N PRO A 85 1.58 12.42 5.77
CA PRO A 85 1.68 12.95 4.41
C PRO A 85 2.60 14.16 4.33
N SER A 86 3.53 14.14 3.40
CA SER A 86 4.44 15.27 3.13
C SER A 86 4.88 15.26 1.68
N ASN A 87 5.18 16.45 1.17
CA ASN A 87 5.68 16.61 -0.19
C ASN A 87 7.15 16.22 -0.25
N GLN A 88 7.48 15.39 -1.23
CA GLN A 88 8.86 14.95 -1.47
C GLN A 88 9.50 15.80 -2.58
N PHE A 89 10.82 15.87 -2.55
CA PHE A 89 11.57 16.68 -3.52
C PHE A 89 11.42 16.23 -4.97
N TYR A 90 11.01 14.97 -5.18
CA TYR A 90 10.90 14.39 -6.52
C TYR A 90 9.51 14.54 -7.15
N GLY A 91 8.59 15.25 -6.49
CA GLY A 91 7.31 15.62 -7.10
C GLY A 91 6.11 14.82 -6.63
N ASP A 92 6.28 13.93 -5.66
CA ASP A 92 5.18 13.18 -5.05
C ASP A 92 4.91 13.68 -3.63
N ARG A 93 3.65 13.59 -3.22
CA ARG A 93 3.26 13.69 -1.82
C ARG A 93 3.06 12.28 -1.31
N THR A 94 3.75 11.90 -0.25
CA THR A 94 3.78 10.52 0.22
C THR A 94 3.42 10.40 1.70
N ALA A 95 2.87 9.25 2.05
CA ALA A 95 2.64 8.83 3.43
C ALA A 95 2.98 7.35 3.57
N GLY A 96 3.25 6.90 4.78
CA GLY A 96 3.52 5.49 5.05
C GLY A 96 2.70 4.98 6.22
N VAL A 97 2.11 3.81 6.07
CA VAL A 97 1.38 3.13 7.13
C VAL A 97 1.77 1.66 7.20
N LYS A 98 1.57 1.06 8.36
CA LYS A 98 1.80 -0.36 8.59
C LYS A 98 0.46 -1.00 8.98
N ASP A 99 0.07 -2.06 8.27
CA ASP A 99 -1.17 -2.74 8.57
C ASP A 99 -1.00 -3.74 9.74
N ALA A 100 -2.12 -4.38 10.14
CA ALA A 100 -2.13 -5.32 11.26
C ALA A 100 -1.30 -6.59 10.99
N HIS A 101 -0.95 -6.87 9.74
CA HIS A 101 -0.15 -8.03 9.33
C HIS A 101 1.34 -7.71 9.21
N GLY A 102 1.74 -6.46 9.52
CA GLY A 102 3.12 -6.02 9.40
C GLY A 102 3.53 -5.55 8.01
N ASN A 103 2.61 -5.49 7.06
CA ASN A 103 2.91 -4.97 5.73
C ASN A 103 2.97 -3.46 5.76
N GLN A 104 3.90 -2.89 4.99
CA GLN A 104 4.04 -1.45 4.84
C GLN A 104 3.41 -1.00 3.53
N TRP A 105 2.61 0.04 3.62
CA TRP A 105 1.95 0.66 2.46
C TRP A 105 2.46 2.08 2.34
N TRP A 106 3.22 2.32 1.29
CA TRP A 106 3.74 3.65 0.95
C TRP A 106 2.86 4.23 -0.12
N ILE A 107 2.10 5.25 0.29
CA ILE A 107 1.01 5.82 -0.49
C ILE A 107 1.49 7.12 -1.09
N ALA A 108 1.27 7.32 -2.39
CA ALA A 108 1.76 8.50 -3.10
C ALA A 108 0.70 9.09 -4.00
N THR A 109 0.73 10.41 -4.11
CA THR A 109 0.02 11.18 -5.12
C THR A 109 1.03 12.03 -5.86
N HIS A 110 1.01 12.01 -7.19
CA HIS A 110 1.88 12.85 -7.99
C HIS A 110 1.33 14.28 -7.97
N VAL A 111 2.15 15.24 -7.49
CA VAL A 111 1.70 16.62 -7.27
C VAL A 111 2.41 17.64 -8.16
N GLU A 112 3.59 17.31 -8.68
CA GLU A 112 4.32 18.18 -9.63
C GLU A 112 5.25 17.36 -10.51
N ASP A 113 5.45 17.84 -11.74
CA ASP A 113 6.48 17.31 -12.64
C ASP A 113 7.81 17.99 -12.33
N VAL A 114 8.84 17.19 -12.04
CA VAL A 114 10.17 17.68 -11.72
C VAL A 114 11.13 17.26 -12.83
N SER A 115 11.76 18.22 -13.51
CA SER A 115 12.73 17.91 -14.54
C SER A 115 13.98 17.23 -13.95
N GLN A 116 14.72 16.52 -14.79
CA GLN A 116 15.96 15.85 -14.37
C GLN A 116 16.95 16.84 -13.74
N GLY A 117 17.12 18.02 -14.35
CA GLY A 117 18.01 19.04 -13.83
C GLY A 117 17.57 19.61 -12.49
N GLU A 118 16.28 19.86 -12.32
CA GLU A 118 15.75 20.34 -11.05
C GLU A 118 15.85 19.27 -9.95
N LEU A 119 15.61 18.00 -10.31
CA LEU A 119 15.75 16.87 -9.40
C LEU A 119 17.18 16.79 -8.86
N GLU A 120 18.18 16.86 -9.74
CA GLU A 120 19.58 16.84 -9.35
C GLU A 120 19.94 18.01 -8.43
N LYS A 121 19.42 19.20 -8.73
CA LYS A 121 19.63 20.39 -7.91
C LYS A 121 19.05 20.21 -6.51
N ARG A 122 17.83 19.70 -6.41
CA ARG A 122 17.16 19.43 -5.12
C ARG A 122 17.91 18.36 -4.33
N MET A 123 18.40 17.32 -4.98
CA MET A 123 19.19 16.25 -4.34
C MET A 123 20.48 16.81 -3.75
N LYS A 124 21.21 17.68 -4.48
CA LYS A 124 22.44 18.32 -3.99
C LYS A 124 22.15 19.19 -2.76
N ALA A 125 21.07 19.96 -2.78
CA ALA A 125 20.67 20.79 -1.66
C ALA A 125 20.41 19.96 -0.40
N ARG A 126 19.80 18.78 -0.54
CA ARG A 126 19.54 17.85 0.57
C ARG A 126 20.84 17.27 1.14
N GLN A 127 21.82 16.97 0.29
CA GLN A 127 23.10 16.41 0.72
C GLN A 127 23.96 17.44 1.48
N SER A 128 23.70 18.73 1.30
CA SER A 128 24.43 19.82 1.96
C SER A 128 23.92 20.15 3.35
N GLN A 129 22.87 19.49 3.81
CA GLN A 129 22.27 19.73 5.13
C GLN A 129 22.80 18.78 6.19
#